data_84222a6cd65795747c3cba9a7d01da2d
#
_entry.id   84222a6cd65795747c3cba9a7d01da2d
#
_cell.length_a   1.000
_cell.length_b   1.000
_cell.length_c   1.000
_cell.angle_alpha   90.00
_cell.angle_beta   90.00
_cell.angle_gamma   90.00
#
_symmetry.space_group_name_H-M   'P 1'
#
loop_
_entity.id
_entity.type
_entity.pdbx_description
1 polymer ?
#
loop_
_entity_poly.entity_id
_entity_poly.type
_entity_poly.pdbx_seq_one_letter_code
_entity_poly.pdbx_strand_id
1 'polypeptide(L)'
;MHDLILILKRFIPPYKLRVTKSIIFNFLHAIFGSLSIAMLGPILKIIFNNEQDVTELVPFEFNSESIGQIFNYYITTIKYTYGPSTTLILIGVVAIVTTALKTGFAYLGAYELIYIRNGVVRDIRRKIYAKILSLPLPFFSEERKGDI
;
A
#
# COMPACT_ATOMS: atom_id res chain seq x y z
N MET A 1 -1.83 -25.93 5.01
CA MET A 1 -1.22 -24.82 4.21
C MET A 1 -0.98 -25.22 2.75
N HIS A 2 -0.69 -26.48 2.44
CA HIS A 2 -0.45 -26.93 1.05
C HIS A 2 -1.68 -26.76 0.14
N ASP A 3 -2.87 -27.05 0.65
CA ASP A 3 -4.13 -26.98 -0.11
C ASP A 3 -4.53 -25.53 -0.46
N LEU A 4 -4.25 -24.58 0.44
CA LEU A 4 -4.46 -23.16 0.18
C LEU A 4 -3.60 -22.64 -0.99
N ILE A 5 -2.34 -23.06 -1.06
CA ILE A 5 -1.42 -22.69 -2.13
C ILE A 5 -1.87 -23.29 -3.46
N LEU A 6 -2.39 -24.52 -3.47
CA LEU A 6 -2.93 -25.17 -4.66
C LEU A 6 -4.18 -24.47 -5.18
N ILE A 7 -5.10 -24.06 -4.28
CA ILE A 7 -6.29 -23.30 -4.63
C ILE A 7 -5.91 -21.93 -5.22
N LEU A 8 -5.02 -21.21 -4.55
CA LEU A 8 -4.51 -19.92 -5.04
C LEU A 8 -3.86 -20.04 -6.42
N LYS A 9 -3.00 -21.04 -6.64
CA LYS A 9 -2.32 -21.29 -7.92
C LYS A 9 -3.31 -21.64 -9.05
N ARG A 10 -4.47 -22.21 -8.73
CA ARG A 10 -5.50 -22.61 -9.68
C ARG A 10 -6.47 -21.47 -10.05
N PHE A 11 -6.75 -20.54 -9.12
CA PHE A 11 -7.76 -19.50 -9.29
C PHE A 11 -7.21 -18.08 -9.52
N ILE A 12 -5.94 -17.81 -9.21
CA ILE A 12 -5.30 -16.51 -9.43
C ILE A 12 -4.93 -16.23 -10.90
N PRO A 13 -4.57 -17.23 -11.77
CA PRO A 13 -4.13 -16.95 -13.13
C PRO A 13 -4.98 -15.97 -13.94
N PRO A 14 -6.32 -15.99 -13.90
CA PRO A 14 -7.15 -15.03 -14.62
C PRO A 14 -7.06 -13.61 -14.08
N TYR A 15 -6.56 -13.41 -12.84
CA TYR A 15 -6.48 -12.11 -12.15
C TYR A 15 -5.05 -11.56 -12.05
N LYS A 16 -4.05 -12.12 -12.74
CA LYS A 16 -2.62 -11.75 -12.66
C LYS A 16 -2.40 -10.24 -12.76
N LEU A 17 -2.99 -9.58 -13.75
CA LEU A 17 -2.83 -8.14 -13.96
C LEU A 17 -3.34 -7.32 -12.77
N ARG A 18 -4.45 -7.74 -12.15
CA ARG A 18 -5.00 -7.06 -10.98
C ARG A 18 -4.16 -7.29 -9.73
N VAL A 19 -3.63 -8.51 -9.58
CA VAL A 19 -2.67 -8.83 -8.50
C VAL A 19 -1.43 -7.94 -8.63
N THR A 20 -0.85 -7.84 -9.82
CA THR A 20 0.31 -6.97 -10.07
C THR A 20 0.00 -5.50 -9.76
N LYS A 21 -1.16 -4.99 -10.20
CA LYS A 21 -1.60 -3.62 -9.89
C LYS A 21 -1.74 -3.41 -8.37
N SER A 22 -2.37 -4.35 -7.66
CA SER A 22 -2.50 -4.27 -6.20
C SER A 22 -1.14 -4.25 -5.50
N ILE A 23 -0.19 -5.06 -5.94
CA ILE A 23 1.18 -5.06 -5.40
C ILE A 23 1.86 -3.72 -5.63
N ILE A 24 1.78 -3.17 -6.85
CA ILE A 24 2.37 -1.86 -7.19
C ILE A 24 1.76 -0.75 -6.33
N PHE A 25 0.43 -0.70 -6.20
CA PHE A 25 -0.23 0.32 -5.38
C PHE A 25 0.12 0.20 -3.90
N ASN A 26 0.20 -1.02 -3.35
CA ASN A 26 0.64 -1.23 -1.97
C ASN A 26 2.11 -0.86 -1.77
N PHE A 27 2.96 -1.09 -2.75
CA PHE A 27 4.36 -0.67 -2.71
C PHE A 27 4.49 0.86 -2.71
N LEU A 28 3.75 1.55 -3.58
CA LEU A 28 3.69 3.00 -3.59
C LEU A 28 3.12 3.55 -2.27
N HIS A 29 2.05 2.95 -1.73
CA HIS A 29 1.53 3.30 -0.41
C HIS A 29 2.60 3.19 0.68
N ALA A 30 3.42 2.15 0.68
CA ALA A 30 4.50 1.97 1.66
C ALA A 30 5.58 3.06 1.52
N ILE A 31 6.00 3.40 0.28
CA ILE A 31 6.98 4.47 0.02
C ILE A 31 6.45 5.81 0.54
N PHE A 32 5.24 6.21 0.15
CA PHE A 32 4.65 7.48 0.62
C PHE A 32 4.36 7.46 2.13
N GLY A 33 4.09 6.27 2.70
CA GLY A 33 3.95 6.08 4.14
C GLY A 33 5.23 6.38 4.90
N SER A 34 6.35 5.85 4.45
CA SER A 34 7.67 6.11 5.05
C SER A 34 8.06 7.57 4.92
N LEU A 35 7.81 8.19 3.75
CA LEU A 35 8.06 9.60 3.53
C LEU A 35 7.23 10.50 4.44
N SER A 36 5.95 10.17 4.64
CA SER A 36 5.06 10.92 5.56
C SER A 36 5.56 10.90 7.00
N ILE A 37 6.12 9.79 7.47
CA ILE A 37 6.71 9.69 8.82
C ILE A 37 8.02 10.48 8.89
N ALA A 38 8.87 10.39 7.86
CA ALA A 38 10.13 11.10 7.82
C ALA A 38 9.96 12.63 7.91
N MET A 39 8.84 13.17 7.36
CA MET A 39 8.53 14.60 7.44
C MET A 39 8.24 15.12 8.85
N LEU A 40 7.88 14.27 9.81
CA LEU A 40 7.63 14.70 11.19
C LEU A 40 8.89 15.24 11.86
N GLY A 41 10.05 14.66 11.58
CA GLY A 41 11.33 15.08 12.17
C GLY A 41 11.64 16.56 11.92
N PRO A 42 11.71 17.03 10.67
CA PRO A 42 11.94 18.44 10.34
C PRO A 42 10.89 19.38 10.90
N ILE A 43 9.61 19.00 10.86
CA ILE A 43 8.52 19.83 11.42
C ILE A 43 8.78 20.08 12.92
N LEU A 44 9.09 19.03 13.67
CA LEU A 44 9.37 19.14 15.10
C LEU A 44 10.63 19.98 15.37
N LYS A 45 11.69 19.83 14.57
CA LYS A 45 12.91 20.64 14.70
C LYS A 45 12.63 22.13 14.52
N ILE A 46 11.84 22.52 13.54
CA ILE A 46 11.49 23.93 13.31
C ILE A 46 10.61 24.47 14.45
N ILE A 47 9.63 23.71 14.93
CA ILE A 47 8.71 24.14 15.99
C ILE A 47 9.46 24.32 17.32
N PHE A 48 10.34 23.38 17.68
CA PHE A 48 11.07 23.41 18.94
C PHE A 48 12.37 24.25 18.90
N ASN A 49 12.65 24.89 17.77
CA ASN A 49 13.87 25.71 17.57
C ASN A 49 15.16 24.96 17.96
N ASN A 50 15.16 23.62 17.84
CA ASN A 50 16.26 22.75 18.21
C ASN A 50 17.10 22.45 16.94
N GLU A 51 17.82 23.47 16.45
CA GLU A 51 18.43 23.44 15.15
C GLU A 51 19.89 23.02 15.24
N GLN A 52 20.15 21.81 14.78
CA GLN A 52 21.41 21.49 14.15
C GLN A 52 21.27 21.76 12.66
N ASP A 53 21.66 22.96 12.25
CA ASP A 53 21.66 23.35 10.83
C ASP A 53 22.62 22.45 10.06
N VAL A 54 22.08 21.62 9.19
CA VAL A 54 22.89 20.78 8.30
C VAL A 54 23.28 21.64 7.10
N THR A 55 24.50 22.18 7.15
CA THR A 55 25.05 23.12 6.13
C THR A 55 25.78 22.37 5.01
N GLU A 56 26.09 21.09 5.16
CA GLU A 56 26.85 20.31 4.17
C GLU A 56 25.98 19.24 3.52
N LEU A 57 26.05 19.16 2.18
CA LEU A 57 25.47 18.08 1.39
C LEU A 57 26.27 16.78 1.62
N VAL A 58 25.65 15.79 2.25
CA VAL A 58 26.23 14.46 2.40
C VAL A 58 26.01 13.68 1.10
N PRO A 59 27.03 12.92 0.61
CA PRO A 59 26.88 12.08 -0.57
C PRO A 59 25.73 11.08 -0.39
N PHE A 60 24.95 10.88 -1.48
CA PHE A 60 23.78 10.02 -1.47
C PHE A 60 24.19 8.56 -1.25
N GLU A 61 23.89 8.02 -0.10
CA GLU A 61 23.95 6.59 0.20
C GLU A 61 22.53 6.06 0.39
N PHE A 62 22.26 4.83 -0.06
CA PHE A 62 20.97 4.15 0.12
C PHE A 62 20.76 3.75 1.61
N ASN A 63 20.81 4.74 2.49
CA ASN A 63 20.56 4.59 3.92
C ASN A 63 19.43 5.55 4.35
N SER A 64 18.60 5.14 5.29
CA SER A 64 17.50 5.99 5.81
C SER A 64 18.00 7.30 6.43
N GLU A 65 19.23 7.29 6.97
CA GLU A 65 19.88 8.49 7.53
C GLU A 65 20.24 9.51 6.44
N SER A 66 20.77 9.06 5.30
CA SER A 66 21.15 9.94 4.18
C SER A 66 19.95 10.63 3.55
N ILE A 67 18.81 9.92 3.44
CA ILE A 67 17.55 10.50 2.96
C ILE A 67 17.07 11.61 3.91
N GLY A 68 17.16 11.36 5.23
CA GLY A 68 16.80 12.34 6.25
C GLY A 68 17.71 13.57 6.25
N GLN A 69 19.01 13.40 6.01
CA GLN A 69 20.00 14.49 5.94
C GLN A 69 19.80 15.35 4.69
N ILE A 70 19.56 14.75 3.52
CA ILE A 70 19.26 15.48 2.28
C ILE A 70 17.97 16.29 2.46
N PHE A 71 16.95 15.71 3.06
CA PHE A 71 15.69 16.39 3.32
C PHE A 71 15.88 17.57 4.28
N ASN A 72 16.64 17.39 5.37
CA ASN A 72 16.98 18.46 6.30
C ASN A 72 17.78 19.58 5.63
N TYR A 73 18.73 19.26 4.75
CA TYR A 73 19.51 20.25 4.00
C TYR A 73 18.61 21.17 3.14
N TYR A 74 17.67 20.58 2.36
CA TYR A 74 16.75 21.38 1.55
C TYR A 74 15.84 22.25 2.42
N ILE A 75 15.36 21.74 3.55
CA ILE A 75 14.53 22.50 4.47
C ILE A 75 15.30 23.66 5.09
N THR A 76 16.54 23.44 5.51
CA THR A 76 17.45 24.47 6.04
C THR A 76 17.68 25.55 5.00
N THR A 77 17.97 25.19 3.76
CA THR A 77 18.17 26.13 2.65
C THR A 77 16.91 26.99 2.39
N ILE A 78 15.73 26.39 2.36
CA ILE A 78 14.46 27.10 2.16
C ILE A 78 14.19 28.04 3.34
N LYS A 79 14.48 27.62 4.57
CA LYS A 79 14.32 28.42 5.78
C LYS A 79 15.17 29.70 5.74
N TYR A 80 16.43 29.61 5.33
CA TYR A 80 17.30 30.78 5.21
C TYR A 80 16.88 31.70 4.09
N THR A 81 16.27 31.18 3.01
CA THR A 81 15.87 31.98 1.86
C THR A 81 14.50 32.66 2.05
N TYR A 82 13.54 31.97 2.65
CA TYR A 82 12.13 32.44 2.70
C TYR A 82 11.61 32.66 4.13
N GLY A 83 12.42 32.35 5.15
CA GLY A 83 12.05 32.49 6.56
C GLY A 83 11.31 31.28 7.13
N PRO A 84 11.27 31.13 8.48
CA PRO A 84 10.75 29.96 9.16
C PRO A 84 9.24 29.75 8.96
N SER A 85 8.44 30.82 8.92
CA SER A 85 6.99 30.72 8.73
C SER A 85 6.61 30.18 7.34
N THR A 86 7.27 30.67 6.28
CA THR A 86 7.04 30.21 4.91
C THR A 86 7.47 28.74 4.74
N THR A 87 8.58 28.35 5.37
CA THR A 87 9.07 26.97 5.37
C THR A 87 8.08 26.02 6.02
N LEU A 88 7.48 26.37 7.16
CA LEU A 88 6.45 25.56 7.82
C LEU A 88 5.21 25.36 6.94
N ILE A 89 4.75 26.43 6.27
CA ILE A 89 3.61 26.33 5.35
C ILE A 89 3.94 25.39 4.18
N LEU A 90 5.13 25.52 3.60
CA LEU A 90 5.55 24.69 2.48
C LEU A 90 5.65 23.20 2.86
N ILE A 91 6.28 22.90 4.00
CA ILE A 91 6.36 21.52 4.51
C ILE A 91 4.95 20.99 4.81
N GLY A 92 4.08 21.82 5.40
CA GLY A 92 2.68 21.44 5.66
C GLY A 92 1.92 21.07 4.39
N VAL A 93 2.06 21.84 3.33
CA VAL A 93 1.46 21.56 2.02
C VAL A 93 2.01 20.24 1.44
N VAL A 94 3.33 20.05 1.46
CA VAL A 94 3.95 18.81 0.99
C VAL A 94 3.48 17.59 1.81
N ALA A 95 3.34 17.75 3.13
CA ALA A 95 2.83 16.68 4.00
C ALA A 95 1.37 16.32 3.66
N ILE A 96 0.52 17.31 3.39
CA ILE A 96 -0.88 17.09 2.96
C ILE A 96 -0.91 16.32 1.63
N VAL A 97 -0.15 16.77 0.63
CA VAL A 97 -0.08 16.12 -0.68
C VAL A 97 0.43 14.67 -0.55
N THR A 98 1.50 14.47 0.21
CA THR A 98 2.07 13.12 0.46
C THR A 98 1.06 12.19 1.13
N THR A 99 0.32 12.69 2.13
CA THR A 99 -0.71 11.93 2.83
C THR A 99 -1.90 11.62 1.92
N ALA A 100 -2.30 12.56 1.06
CA ALA A 100 -3.36 12.35 0.07
C ALA A 100 -2.96 11.27 -0.94
N LEU A 101 -1.74 11.31 -1.46
CA LEU A 101 -1.20 10.30 -2.38
C LEU A 101 -1.12 8.91 -1.70
N LYS A 102 -0.58 8.84 -0.48
CA LYS A 102 -0.55 7.61 0.33
C LYS A 102 -1.93 6.99 0.46
N THR A 103 -2.92 7.78 0.86
CA THR A 103 -4.30 7.32 1.05
C THR A 103 -4.94 6.90 -0.26
N GLY A 104 -4.69 7.65 -1.34
CA GLY A 104 -5.14 7.31 -2.69
C GLY A 104 -4.60 5.95 -3.16
N PHE A 105 -3.31 5.70 -2.99
CA PHE A 105 -2.71 4.41 -3.36
C PHE A 105 -3.20 3.26 -2.48
N ALA A 106 -3.42 3.49 -1.17
CA ALA A 106 -4.03 2.50 -0.30
C ALA A 106 -5.44 2.10 -0.78
N TYR A 107 -6.25 3.09 -1.15
CA TYR A 107 -7.59 2.87 -1.68
C TYR A 107 -7.56 2.08 -2.99
N LEU A 108 -6.71 2.46 -3.95
CA LEU A 108 -6.56 1.75 -5.22
C LEU A 108 -6.10 0.32 -5.02
N GLY A 109 -5.14 0.08 -4.13
CA GLY A 109 -4.68 -1.27 -3.77
C GLY A 109 -5.79 -2.13 -3.17
N ALA A 110 -6.57 -1.58 -2.24
CA ALA A 110 -7.71 -2.24 -1.62
C ALA A 110 -8.84 -2.54 -2.64
N TYR A 111 -9.11 -1.62 -3.56
CA TYR A 111 -10.10 -1.80 -4.61
C TYR A 111 -9.76 -3.00 -5.51
N GLU A 112 -8.52 -3.11 -5.99
CA GLU A 112 -8.09 -4.25 -6.80
C GLU A 112 -8.16 -5.57 -6.01
N LEU A 113 -7.83 -5.57 -4.72
CA LEU A 113 -7.90 -6.75 -3.86
C LEU A 113 -9.34 -7.23 -3.65
N ILE A 114 -10.29 -6.30 -3.42
CA ILE A 114 -11.73 -6.62 -3.29
C ILE A 114 -12.25 -7.26 -4.57
N TYR A 115 -11.87 -6.74 -5.72
CA TYR A 115 -12.28 -7.29 -7.01
C TYR A 115 -11.75 -8.72 -7.22
N ILE A 116 -10.49 -8.98 -6.88
CA ILE A 116 -9.90 -10.32 -6.94
C ILE A 116 -10.65 -11.27 -6.02
N ARG A 117 -10.87 -10.87 -4.76
CA ARG A 117 -11.58 -11.69 -3.76
C ARG A 117 -12.99 -12.08 -4.24
N ASN A 118 -13.75 -11.10 -4.71
CA ASN A 118 -15.12 -11.34 -5.18
C ASN A 118 -15.13 -12.22 -6.44
N GLY A 119 -14.17 -12.01 -7.35
CA GLY A 119 -14.01 -12.83 -8.55
C GLY A 119 -13.69 -14.29 -8.22
N VAL A 120 -12.72 -14.53 -7.36
CA VAL A 120 -12.34 -15.90 -6.94
C VAL A 120 -13.50 -16.61 -6.24
N VAL A 121 -14.20 -15.96 -5.32
CA VAL A 121 -15.37 -16.54 -4.63
C VAL A 121 -16.47 -16.90 -5.64
N ARG A 122 -16.76 -16.01 -6.59
CA ARG A 122 -17.74 -16.28 -7.65
C ARG A 122 -17.35 -17.50 -8.48
N ASP A 123 -16.08 -17.59 -8.88
CA ASP A 123 -15.59 -18.68 -9.72
C ASP A 123 -15.58 -20.03 -8.97
N ILE A 124 -15.29 -20.03 -7.68
CA ILE A 124 -15.40 -21.21 -6.83
C ILE A 124 -16.86 -21.66 -6.74
N ARG A 125 -17.79 -20.74 -6.40
CA ARG A 125 -19.23 -21.06 -6.33
C ARG A 125 -19.75 -21.63 -7.64
N ARG A 126 -19.36 -21.04 -8.77
CA ARG A 126 -19.77 -21.51 -10.09
C ARG A 126 -19.28 -22.93 -10.37
N LYS A 127 -18.03 -23.25 -9.98
CA LYS A 127 -17.47 -24.60 -10.16
C LYS A 127 -18.16 -25.63 -9.26
N ILE A 128 -18.43 -25.28 -8.00
CA ILE A 128 -19.16 -26.18 -7.08
C ILE A 128 -20.56 -26.44 -7.64
N TYR A 129 -21.28 -25.40 -8.03
CA TYR A 129 -22.61 -25.52 -8.58
C TYR A 129 -22.65 -26.39 -9.85
N ALA A 130 -21.73 -26.14 -10.78
CA ALA A 130 -21.59 -26.96 -11.98
C ALA A 130 -21.28 -28.43 -11.67
N LYS A 131 -20.47 -28.68 -10.62
CA LYS A 131 -20.16 -30.04 -10.18
C LYS A 131 -21.39 -30.73 -9.57
N ILE A 132 -22.17 -30.04 -8.74
CA ILE A 132 -23.40 -30.55 -8.15
C ILE A 132 -24.39 -30.92 -9.27
N LEU A 133 -24.61 -30.04 -10.26
CA LEU A 133 -25.50 -30.32 -11.38
C LEU A 133 -25.04 -31.48 -12.28
N SER A 134 -23.74 -31.80 -12.29
CA SER A 134 -23.19 -32.91 -13.05
C SER A 134 -23.30 -34.28 -12.34
N LEU A 135 -23.78 -34.30 -11.08
CA LEU A 135 -23.99 -35.55 -10.35
C LEU A 135 -25.27 -36.23 -10.82
N PRO A 136 -25.27 -37.57 -10.99
CA PRO A 136 -26.47 -38.32 -11.40
C PRO A 136 -27.54 -38.27 -10.30
N LEU A 137 -28.81 -38.26 -10.74
CA LEU A 137 -29.98 -38.25 -9.83
C LEU A 137 -29.96 -39.30 -8.71
N PRO A 138 -29.46 -40.54 -8.90
CA PRO A 138 -29.34 -41.52 -7.84
C PRO A 138 -28.50 -41.07 -6.64
N PHE A 139 -27.48 -40.23 -6.86
CA PHE A 139 -26.65 -39.70 -5.79
C PHE A 139 -27.47 -38.87 -4.77
N PHE A 140 -28.49 -38.16 -5.23
CA PHE A 140 -29.36 -37.35 -4.36
C PHE A 140 -30.47 -38.14 -3.67
N SER A 141 -30.75 -39.35 -4.13
CA SER A 141 -31.77 -40.24 -3.52
C SER A 141 -31.20 -41.17 -2.46
N GLU A 142 -29.94 -41.54 -2.55
CA GLU A 142 -29.29 -42.49 -1.63
C GLU A 142 -28.63 -41.81 -0.43
N GLU A 143 -28.14 -40.59 -0.57
CA GLU A 143 -27.61 -39.83 0.56
C GLU A 143 -28.71 -39.00 1.25
N ARG A 144 -28.77 -39.19 2.59
CA ARG A 144 -29.69 -38.46 3.46
C ARG A 144 -29.53 -36.96 3.23
N LYS A 145 -30.61 -36.25 2.94
CA LYS A 145 -30.70 -34.82 2.69
C LYS A 145 -30.15 -33.92 3.81
N GLY A 146 -29.50 -34.45 4.82
CA GLY A 146 -28.97 -33.74 5.98
C GLY A 146 -27.47 -33.78 6.17
N ASP A 147 -26.71 -34.50 5.34
CA ASP A 147 -25.24 -34.65 5.46
C ASP A 147 -24.45 -33.85 4.40
N ILE A 148 -25.11 -32.88 3.71
CA ILE A 148 -24.47 -31.99 2.73
C ILE A 148 -24.20 -30.62 3.33
#